data_4016ce3fe96662643d09b4d976364502
#
_entry.id   4016ce3fe96662643d09b4d976364502
#
_cell.length_a   1.000
_cell.length_b   1.000
_cell.length_c   1.000
_cell.angle_alpha   90.00
_cell.angle_beta   90.00
_cell.angle_gamma   90.00
#
_symmetry.space_group_name_H-M   'P 1'
#
loop_
_entity.id
_entity.type
_entity.pdbx_description
1 polymer ?
#
loop_
_entity_poly.entity_id
_entity_poly.type
_entity_poly.pdbx_seq_one_letter_code
_entity_poly.pdbx_strand_id
1 'polypeptide(L)'
;VNCTNRLSGRYENIIWAVKDLNNYVFNLDDIRIPYITKKDKRLVGGNGRNPTDVWYFDRINNVTKKKLKLKHPTIYPEKMIDRIILMSSNEGDIILDPFLGSGTSIVSAIKNNRKAIGFELDESYRTEIQSRIQALEHSAT
;
A
#
# COMPACT_ATOMS: atom_id res chain seq x y z
N VAL A 1 13.38 16.03 8.98
CA VAL A 1 14.27 16.73 9.92
C VAL A 1 15.67 16.69 9.33
N ASN A 2 16.27 17.87 9.11
CA ASN A 2 17.64 17.94 8.62
C ASN A 2 18.61 17.74 9.80
N CYS A 3 19.41 16.69 9.74
CA CYS A 3 20.49 16.47 10.70
C CYS A 3 21.72 17.27 10.27
N THR A 4 22.37 17.94 11.22
CA THR A 4 23.57 18.75 10.97
C THR A 4 24.88 18.03 11.29
N ASN A 5 24.80 16.94 12.08
CA ASN A 5 25.97 16.21 12.61
C ASN A 5 26.03 14.73 12.15
N ARG A 6 25.11 14.30 11.32
CA ARG A 6 25.05 12.93 10.77
C ARG A 6 24.22 12.91 9.48
N LEU A 7 24.31 11.82 8.73
CA LEU A 7 23.41 11.58 7.58
C LEU A 7 21.96 11.46 8.05
N SER A 8 21.04 12.08 7.32
CA SER A 8 19.60 11.95 7.59
C SER A 8 19.10 10.60 7.09
N GLY A 9 18.49 9.81 7.97
CA GLY A 9 17.84 8.56 7.58
C GLY A 9 16.72 8.82 6.57
N ARG A 10 16.67 8.02 5.53
CA ARG A 10 15.71 8.15 4.42
C ARG A 10 15.02 6.84 4.08
N TYR A 11 14.95 5.91 5.02
CA TYR A 11 14.29 4.62 4.84
C TYR A 11 13.44 4.29 6.07
N GLU A 12 12.46 3.45 5.85
CA GLU A 12 11.65 2.81 6.87
C GLU A 12 11.73 1.30 6.66
N ASN A 13 11.62 0.52 7.74
CA ASN A 13 11.61 -0.93 7.66
C ASN A 13 10.17 -1.44 7.75
N ILE A 14 9.82 -2.37 6.86
CA ILE A 14 8.58 -3.13 6.93
C ILE A 14 8.93 -4.52 7.42
N ILE A 15 8.31 -4.95 8.51
CA ILE A 15 8.46 -6.30 9.04
C ILE A 15 7.35 -7.16 8.46
N TRP A 16 7.74 -8.24 7.78
CA TRP A 16 6.81 -9.25 7.33
C TRP A 16 6.90 -10.47 8.26
N ALA A 17 5.77 -10.82 8.87
CA ALA A 17 5.65 -11.97 9.75
C ALA A 17 4.52 -12.88 9.28
N VAL A 18 4.68 -14.17 9.45
CA VAL A 18 3.68 -15.17 9.14
C VAL A 18 3.41 -16.05 10.36
N LYS A 19 2.16 -16.51 10.50
CA LYS A 19 1.78 -17.38 11.61
C LYS A 19 2.35 -18.79 11.46
N ASP A 20 2.42 -19.29 10.23
CA ASP A 20 2.93 -20.61 9.90
C ASP A 20 3.83 -20.51 8.67
N LEU A 21 5.09 -20.92 8.80
CA LEU A 21 6.09 -20.87 7.73
C LEU A 21 5.77 -21.81 6.56
N ASN A 22 4.96 -22.83 6.78
CA ASN A 22 4.58 -23.80 5.76
C ASN A 22 3.23 -23.49 5.11
N ASN A 23 2.48 -22.53 5.67
CA ASN A 23 1.14 -22.19 5.21
C ASN A 23 0.86 -20.69 5.31
N TYR A 24 1.31 -19.94 4.32
CA TYR A 24 1.05 -18.50 4.19
C TYR A 24 0.82 -18.12 2.73
N VAL A 25 0.15 -17.00 2.52
CA VAL A 25 -0.08 -16.45 1.18
C VAL A 25 1.11 -15.60 0.74
N PHE A 26 1.64 -15.88 -0.46
CA PHE A 26 2.60 -15.04 -1.14
C PHE A 26 2.36 -15.04 -2.66
N ASN A 27 1.64 -14.04 -3.14
CA ASN A 27 1.25 -13.91 -4.54
C ASN A 27 2.31 -13.11 -5.32
N LEU A 28 3.39 -13.77 -5.70
CA LEU A 28 4.51 -13.11 -6.40
C LEU A 28 4.09 -12.51 -7.75
N ASP A 29 3.22 -13.18 -8.49
CA ASP A 29 2.83 -12.76 -9.83
C ASP A 29 2.01 -11.46 -9.83
N ASP A 30 1.27 -11.18 -8.77
CA ASP A 30 0.47 -9.97 -8.61
C ASP A 30 1.31 -8.70 -8.37
N ILE A 31 2.57 -8.89 -7.95
CA ILE A 31 3.48 -7.78 -7.62
C ILE A 31 4.70 -7.69 -8.52
N ARG A 32 4.76 -8.48 -9.61
CA ARG A 32 5.88 -8.43 -10.55
C ARG A 32 6.06 -7.05 -11.16
N ILE A 33 7.32 -6.69 -11.37
CA ILE A 33 7.69 -5.42 -12.01
C ILE A 33 7.87 -5.69 -13.51
N PRO A 34 7.13 -4.99 -14.38
CA PRO A 34 7.29 -5.15 -15.83
C PRO A 34 8.73 -4.94 -16.28
N TYR A 35 9.16 -5.69 -17.30
CA TYR A 35 10.44 -5.43 -17.94
C TYR A 35 10.41 -4.14 -18.73
N ILE A 36 11.47 -3.34 -18.63
CA ILE A 36 11.56 -2.03 -19.31
C ILE A 36 11.69 -2.19 -20.82
N THR A 37 12.33 -3.27 -21.28
CA THR A 37 12.56 -3.51 -22.70
C THR A 37 11.90 -4.79 -23.17
N LYS A 38 11.10 -4.71 -24.26
CA LYS A 38 10.50 -5.88 -24.93
C LYS A 38 11.51 -6.86 -25.52
N LYS A 39 12.80 -6.47 -25.62
CA LYS A 39 13.90 -7.27 -26.17
C LYS A 39 14.66 -8.06 -25.08
N ASP A 40 14.27 -7.98 -23.82
CA ASP A 40 14.94 -8.72 -22.76
C ASP A 40 14.69 -10.23 -22.97
N LYS A 41 15.76 -11.00 -23.19
CA LYS A 41 15.70 -12.45 -23.42
C LYS A 41 15.10 -13.23 -22.23
N ARG A 42 15.01 -12.58 -21.06
CA ARG A 42 14.34 -13.13 -19.86
C ARG A 42 12.82 -13.04 -19.92
N LEU A 43 12.27 -12.40 -20.95
CA LEU A 43 10.83 -12.28 -21.21
C LEU A 43 10.14 -13.59 -21.61
N VAL A 44 10.92 -14.65 -21.86
CA VAL A 44 10.36 -15.95 -22.28
C VAL A 44 9.63 -16.58 -21.08
N GLY A 45 8.32 -16.43 -21.04
CA GLY A 45 7.41 -17.09 -20.11
C GLY A 45 7.11 -16.38 -18.79
N GLY A 46 7.48 -15.11 -18.61
CA GLY A 46 7.24 -14.41 -17.33
C GLY A 46 6.51 -13.07 -17.44
N ASN A 47 5.62 -12.80 -16.48
CA ASN A 47 4.86 -11.56 -16.36
C ASN A 47 5.67 -10.36 -15.82
N GLY A 48 7.00 -10.45 -15.81
CA GLY A 48 7.89 -9.44 -15.26
C GLY A 48 8.96 -10.02 -14.32
N ARG A 49 9.84 -9.15 -13.80
CA ARG A 49 10.88 -9.53 -12.83
C ARG A 49 10.33 -9.51 -11.40
N ASN A 50 10.92 -10.30 -10.52
CA ASN A 50 10.61 -10.24 -9.10
C ASN A 50 10.96 -8.84 -8.54
N PRO A 51 10.10 -8.25 -7.69
CA PRO A 51 10.47 -7.06 -6.94
C PRO A 51 11.62 -7.40 -5.96
N THR A 52 12.39 -6.38 -5.64
CA THR A 52 13.44 -6.48 -4.61
C THR A 52 12.85 -6.21 -3.23
N ASP A 53 13.59 -6.50 -2.17
CA ASP A 53 13.26 -6.16 -0.78
C ASP A 53 13.46 -4.67 -0.46
N VAL A 54 14.15 -3.94 -1.32
CA VAL A 54 14.25 -2.47 -1.25
C VAL A 54 13.25 -1.84 -2.19
N TRP A 55 12.34 -1.04 -1.64
CA TRP A 55 11.26 -0.40 -2.37
C TRP A 55 11.44 1.12 -2.40
N TYR A 56 11.12 1.72 -3.54
CA TYR A 56 11.14 3.17 -3.72
C TYR A 56 9.72 3.67 -4.00
N PHE A 57 9.19 4.44 -3.06
CA PHE A 57 7.90 5.10 -3.18
C PHE A 57 8.04 6.57 -2.82
N ASP A 58 7.44 7.43 -3.65
CA ASP A 58 7.36 8.84 -3.34
C ASP A 58 6.43 9.06 -2.14
N ARG A 59 6.92 9.84 -1.18
CA ARG A 59 6.07 10.26 -0.05
C ARG A 59 4.91 11.12 -0.52
N ILE A 60 3.79 11.03 0.16
CA ILE A 60 2.67 11.97 -0.04
C ILE A 60 3.07 13.34 0.52
N ASN A 61 3.39 14.26 -0.36
CA ASN A 61 3.77 15.63 0.00
C ASN A 61 2.54 16.51 0.27
N ASN A 62 2.77 17.73 0.80
CA ASN A 62 1.69 18.65 1.17
C ASN A 62 0.82 19.07 -0.03
N VAL A 63 1.38 19.16 -1.24
CA VAL A 63 0.62 19.48 -2.45
C VAL A 63 -0.36 18.36 -2.77
N THR A 64 0.11 17.12 -2.74
CA THR A 64 -0.74 15.94 -2.95
C THR A 64 -1.80 15.80 -1.86
N LYS A 65 -1.44 16.01 -0.58
CA LYS A 65 -2.39 16.01 0.54
C LYS A 65 -3.52 17.03 0.31
N LYS A 66 -3.17 18.26 -0.06
CA LYS A 66 -4.14 19.33 -0.33
C LYS A 66 -5.06 18.97 -1.49
N LYS A 67 -4.50 18.44 -2.61
CA LYS A 67 -5.28 17.98 -3.77
C LYS A 67 -6.27 16.87 -3.41
N LEU A 68 -5.85 15.93 -2.57
CA LEU A 68 -6.68 14.80 -2.13
C LEU A 68 -7.52 15.12 -0.88
N LYS A 69 -7.46 16.37 -0.37
CA LYS A 69 -8.16 16.83 0.85
C LYS A 69 -7.83 15.99 2.09
N LEU A 70 -6.60 15.49 2.18
CA LEU A 70 -6.14 14.65 3.26
C LEU A 70 -5.56 15.49 4.40
N LYS A 71 -6.02 15.26 5.65
CA LYS A 71 -5.61 16.00 6.84
C LYS A 71 -4.58 15.24 7.69
N HIS A 72 -4.61 13.92 7.64
CA HIS A 72 -3.72 13.10 8.45
C HIS A 72 -2.24 13.47 8.23
N PRO A 73 -1.42 13.61 9.30
CA PRO A 73 -0.04 14.07 9.20
C PRO A 73 0.84 13.11 8.41
N THR A 74 0.67 11.81 8.62
CA THR A 74 1.48 10.76 7.98
C THR A 74 0.58 9.86 7.15
N ILE A 75 0.80 9.84 5.84
CA ILE A 75 0.00 9.05 4.90
C ILE A 75 0.94 8.21 4.08
N TYR A 76 0.73 6.90 4.09
CA TYR A 76 1.47 5.99 3.23
C TYR A 76 1.02 6.09 1.77
N PRO A 77 1.94 5.97 0.81
CA PRO A 77 1.60 5.88 -0.61
C PRO A 77 0.71 4.66 -0.86
N GLU A 78 -0.43 4.87 -1.52
CA GLU A 78 -1.41 3.81 -1.80
C GLU A 78 -0.76 2.64 -2.54
N LYS A 79 0.09 2.91 -3.54
CA LYS A 79 0.82 1.87 -4.29
C LYS A 79 1.70 0.97 -3.41
N MET A 80 2.19 1.48 -2.27
CA MET A 80 2.95 0.67 -1.33
C MET A 80 2.03 -0.29 -0.58
N ILE A 81 0.88 0.20 -0.13
CA ILE A 81 -0.14 -0.62 0.56
C ILE A 81 -0.75 -1.64 -0.42
N ASP A 82 -1.04 -1.24 -1.67
CA ASP A 82 -1.48 -2.17 -2.72
C ASP A 82 -0.53 -3.35 -2.86
N ARG A 83 0.78 -3.07 -2.95
CA ARG A 83 1.78 -4.14 -3.05
C ARG A 83 1.75 -5.09 -1.85
N ILE A 84 1.63 -4.56 -0.63
CA ILE A 84 1.56 -5.37 0.59
C ILE A 84 0.30 -6.25 0.56
N ILE A 85 -0.85 -5.68 0.23
CA ILE A 85 -2.13 -6.41 0.19
C ILE A 85 -2.12 -7.48 -0.89
N LEU A 86 -1.70 -7.14 -2.10
CA LEU A 86 -1.67 -8.08 -3.22
C LEU A 86 -0.75 -9.26 -2.94
N MET A 87 0.45 -9.02 -2.40
CA MET A 87 1.39 -10.10 -2.16
C MET A 87 1.00 -11.03 -1.01
N SER A 88 0.23 -10.54 -0.01
CA SER A 88 -0.01 -11.25 1.25
C SER A 88 -1.45 -11.64 1.52
N SER A 89 -2.34 -11.48 0.54
CA SER A 89 -3.75 -11.83 0.67
C SER A 89 -4.36 -12.25 -0.67
N ASN A 90 -5.44 -13.02 -0.63
CA ASN A 90 -6.26 -13.38 -1.78
C ASN A 90 -7.50 -12.48 -1.88
N GLU A 91 -8.16 -12.45 -3.04
CA GLU A 91 -9.44 -11.78 -3.18
C GLU A 91 -10.47 -12.35 -2.19
N GLY A 92 -11.24 -11.46 -1.59
CA GLY A 92 -12.23 -11.81 -0.57
C GLY A 92 -11.69 -11.92 0.86
N ASP A 93 -10.35 -11.97 1.05
CA ASP A 93 -9.72 -11.96 2.37
C ASP A 93 -10.00 -10.67 3.14
N ILE A 94 -9.83 -10.73 4.46
CA ILE A 94 -10.04 -9.59 5.36
C ILE A 94 -8.70 -8.97 5.71
N ILE A 95 -8.54 -7.68 5.41
CA ILE A 95 -7.42 -6.86 5.83
C ILE A 95 -7.79 -6.16 7.14
N LEU A 96 -6.97 -6.32 8.16
CA LEU A 96 -7.12 -5.66 9.45
C LEU A 96 -6.06 -4.59 9.63
N ASP A 97 -6.49 -3.36 9.90
CA ASP A 97 -5.60 -2.24 10.24
C ASP A 97 -6.01 -1.63 11.59
N PRO A 98 -5.29 -1.93 12.67
CA PRO A 98 -5.60 -1.40 14.01
C PRO A 98 -5.20 0.08 14.20
N PHE A 99 -4.51 0.70 13.23
CA PHE A 99 -4.04 2.10 13.27
C PHE A 99 -4.34 2.80 11.95
N LEU A 100 -5.62 2.87 11.60
CA LEU A 100 -6.13 3.18 10.27
C LEU A 100 -5.69 4.55 9.72
N GLY A 101 -5.55 5.55 10.57
CA GLY A 101 -5.15 6.90 10.16
C GLY A 101 -6.08 7.48 9.08
N SER A 102 -5.52 7.77 7.92
CA SER A 102 -6.29 8.32 6.78
C SER A 102 -7.11 7.28 6.00
N GLY A 103 -7.11 6.01 6.38
CA GLY A 103 -7.86 4.95 5.71
C GLY A 103 -7.21 4.37 4.45
N THR A 104 -5.92 4.55 4.25
CA THR A 104 -5.26 4.07 3.02
C THR A 104 -5.35 2.56 2.85
N SER A 105 -5.23 1.79 3.94
CA SER A 105 -5.36 0.33 3.93
C SER A 105 -6.76 -0.15 3.53
N ILE A 106 -7.82 0.50 4.03
CA ILE A 106 -9.21 0.20 3.62
C ILE A 106 -9.42 0.50 2.14
N VAL A 107 -9.00 1.69 1.70
CA VAL A 107 -9.12 2.09 0.28
C VAL A 107 -8.41 1.10 -0.63
N SER A 108 -7.18 0.74 -0.29
CA SER A 108 -6.39 -0.23 -1.05
C SER A 108 -7.01 -1.63 -1.03
N ALA A 109 -7.52 -2.09 0.12
CA ALA A 109 -8.18 -3.39 0.23
C ALA A 109 -9.42 -3.48 -0.67
N ILE A 110 -10.31 -2.48 -0.62
CA ILE A 110 -11.53 -2.44 -1.44
C ILE A 110 -11.18 -2.41 -2.94
N LYS A 111 -10.24 -1.58 -3.36
CA LYS A 111 -9.78 -1.49 -4.77
C LYS A 111 -9.25 -2.81 -5.30
N ASN A 112 -8.67 -3.61 -4.44
CA ASN A 112 -8.10 -4.90 -4.79
C ASN A 112 -9.03 -6.08 -4.45
N ASN A 113 -10.34 -5.88 -4.31
CA ASN A 113 -11.35 -6.91 -4.03
C ASN A 113 -11.15 -7.63 -2.67
N ARG A 114 -10.57 -6.97 -1.67
CA ARG A 114 -10.48 -7.48 -0.31
C ARG A 114 -11.50 -6.78 0.58
N LYS A 115 -11.90 -7.43 1.66
CA LYS A 115 -12.65 -6.83 2.75
C LYS A 115 -11.70 -6.10 3.69
N ALA A 116 -12.19 -5.13 4.46
CA ALA A 116 -11.34 -4.42 5.41
C ALA A 116 -12.04 -4.13 6.73
N ILE A 117 -11.27 -4.19 7.81
CA ILE A 117 -11.64 -3.73 9.14
C ILE A 117 -10.53 -2.81 9.60
N GLY A 118 -10.87 -1.58 10.01
CA GLY A 118 -9.89 -0.61 10.47
C GLY A 118 -10.36 0.08 11.75
N PHE A 119 -9.39 0.44 12.60
CA PHE A 119 -9.63 1.19 13.83
C PHE A 119 -8.83 2.49 13.79
N GLU A 120 -9.47 3.58 14.15
CA GLU A 120 -8.85 4.88 14.32
C GLU A 120 -9.36 5.51 15.61
N LEU A 121 -8.42 5.94 16.44
CA LEU A 121 -8.73 6.51 17.76
C LEU A 121 -9.23 7.96 17.64
N ASP A 122 -8.66 8.71 16.71
CA ASP A 122 -9.01 10.13 16.51
C ASP A 122 -10.23 10.26 15.58
N GLU A 123 -11.37 10.54 16.18
CA GLU A 123 -12.65 10.68 15.49
C GLU A 123 -12.64 11.80 14.43
N SER A 124 -11.71 12.74 14.51
CA SER A 124 -11.59 13.83 13.53
C SER A 124 -11.27 13.33 12.10
N TYR A 125 -10.71 12.12 11.95
CA TYR A 125 -10.43 11.50 10.64
C TYR A 125 -11.62 10.75 10.05
N ARG A 126 -12.69 10.53 10.80
CA ARG A 126 -13.86 9.77 10.37
C ARG A 126 -14.43 10.24 9.02
N THR A 127 -14.66 11.54 8.90
CA THR A 127 -15.21 12.13 7.67
C THR A 127 -14.28 11.93 6.47
N GLU A 128 -12.96 12.05 6.69
CA GLU A 128 -11.96 11.82 5.64
C GLU A 128 -12.00 10.37 5.14
N ILE A 129 -12.01 9.41 6.07
CA ILE A 129 -12.07 7.97 5.78
C ILE A 129 -13.34 7.64 5.01
N GLN A 130 -14.49 8.09 5.50
CA GLN A 130 -15.80 7.86 4.87
C GLN A 130 -15.86 8.43 3.45
N SER A 131 -15.39 9.65 3.25
CA SER A 131 -15.36 10.29 1.93
C SER A 131 -14.49 9.51 0.93
N ARG A 132 -13.38 8.94 1.39
CA ARG A 132 -12.50 8.12 0.54
C ARG A 132 -13.16 6.81 0.14
N ILE A 133 -13.88 6.15 1.04
CA ILE A 133 -14.62 4.92 0.77
C ILE A 133 -15.77 5.19 -0.22
N GLN A 134 -16.56 6.21 0.04
CA GLN A 134 -17.68 6.59 -0.85
C GLN A 134 -17.22 6.93 -2.28
N ALA A 135 -16.05 7.56 -2.42
CA ALA A 135 -15.49 7.85 -3.74
C ALA A 135 -15.18 6.59 -4.56
N LEU A 136 -14.93 5.44 -3.93
CA LEU A 136 -14.73 4.17 -4.62
C LEU A 136 -16.04 3.60 -5.16
N GLU A 137 -17.11 3.69 -4.40
CA GLU A 137 -18.44 3.18 -4.79
C GLU A 137 -18.96 3.88 -6.03
N HIS A 138 -18.72 5.21 -6.16
CA HIS A 138 -19.12 5.98 -7.34
C HIS A 138 -18.22 5.77 -8.56
N SER A 139 -17.05 5.17 -8.40
CA SER A 139 -16.13 4.87 -9.50
C SER A 139 -16.36 3.49 -10.10
N ALA A 140 -17.18 2.66 -9.46
CA ALA A 140 -17.50 1.30 -9.87
C ALA A 140 -18.81 1.19 -10.69
N THR A 141 -19.51 2.32 -10.83
CA THR A 141 -20.71 2.50 -11.69
C THR A 141 -20.35 3.24 -12.97
#